data_ff7d82b2b8df51ef666f6b7d45fdfff4
#
_entry.id   ff7d82b2b8df51ef666f6b7d45fdfff4
#
_cell.length_a   1.000
_cell.length_b   1.000
_cell.length_c   1.000
_cell.angle_alpha   90.00
_cell.angle_beta   90.00
_cell.angle_gamma   90.00
#
_symmetry.space_group_name_H-M   'P 1'
#
loop_
_entity.id
_entity.type
_entity.pdbx_description
1 polymer ?
#
loop_
_entity_poly.entity_id
_entity_poly.type
_entity_poly.pdbx_seq_one_letter_code
_entity_poly.pdbx_strand_id
1 'polypeptide(L)'
;MLREHYRELGRVGADYARLPRLVHAPRERVFACWEGEEHAHAARARGRGVVFLTGHLGHFELYGAAMGRLMPMAILVKPLSNPGADAWLRALRNASGVELLPTGAGVRGAVRRLRAGGCLAMLGDQDARRDGVFVRFFGRLASTPAGPAWLSLATGAPIVFGSCLRAPDGRYEARLHPPLLPEGDAGDTGAVRALTARHTELLERVVRERPESWFWLHKRWKTAPPPEEA
;
A
#
# COMPACT_ATOMS: atom_id res chain seq x y z
N MET A 1 -12.53 -15.84 -13.19
CA MET A 1 -11.58 -15.30 -12.21
C MET A 1 -10.17 -15.85 -12.36
N LEU A 2 -9.87 -17.16 -12.17
CA LEU A 2 -8.48 -17.69 -12.15
C LEU A 2 -7.71 -17.38 -13.45
N ARG A 3 -8.29 -17.64 -14.62
CA ARG A 3 -7.68 -17.34 -15.92
C ARG A 3 -7.37 -15.84 -16.07
N GLU A 4 -8.26 -14.98 -15.65
CA GLU A 4 -8.06 -13.52 -15.73
C GLU A 4 -6.98 -13.05 -14.75
N HIS A 5 -6.93 -13.65 -13.55
CA HIS A 5 -5.87 -13.37 -12.58
C HIS A 5 -4.48 -13.65 -13.17
N TYR A 6 -4.26 -14.84 -13.78
CA TYR A 6 -2.97 -15.14 -14.40
C TYR A 6 -2.66 -14.26 -15.61
N ARG A 7 -3.68 -13.86 -16.38
CA ARG A 7 -3.49 -12.89 -17.46
C ARG A 7 -3.05 -11.53 -16.91
N GLU A 8 -3.70 -11.05 -15.84
CA GLU A 8 -3.34 -9.77 -15.24
C GLU A 8 -1.95 -9.81 -14.61
N LEU A 9 -1.58 -10.89 -13.92
CA LEU A 9 -0.21 -11.08 -13.45
C LEU A 9 0.82 -11.03 -14.59
N GLY A 10 0.53 -11.69 -15.69
CA GLY A 10 1.40 -11.68 -16.87
C GLY A 10 1.54 -10.27 -17.47
N ARG A 11 0.45 -9.52 -17.56
CA ARG A 11 0.45 -8.14 -18.06
C ARG A 11 1.22 -7.21 -17.13
N VAL A 12 0.97 -7.29 -15.82
CA VAL A 12 1.72 -6.52 -14.81
C VAL A 12 3.21 -6.88 -14.88
N GLY A 13 3.55 -8.17 -14.98
CA GLY A 13 4.93 -8.62 -15.16
C GLY A 13 5.61 -8.03 -16.39
N ALA A 14 4.90 -7.99 -17.54
CA ALA A 14 5.41 -7.34 -18.76
C ALA A 14 5.58 -5.82 -18.58
N ASP A 15 4.66 -5.17 -17.84
CA ASP A 15 4.74 -3.74 -17.58
C ASP A 15 5.86 -3.37 -16.60
N TYR A 16 6.31 -4.30 -15.74
CA TYR A 16 7.55 -4.07 -14.97
C TYR A 16 8.75 -3.81 -15.88
N ALA A 17 8.90 -4.53 -16.99
CA ALA A 17 9.98 -4.28 -17.95
C ALA A 17 9.84 -2.89 -18.63
N ARG A 18 8.63 -2.35 -18.71
CA ARG A 18 8.33 -1.04 -19.29
C ARG A 18 8.22 0.08 -18.26
N LEU A 19 8.30 -0.25 -16.97
CA LEU A 19 8.02 0.67 -15.87
C LEU A 19 8.85 1.97 -15.93
N PRO A 20 10.16 1.97 -16.29
CA PRO A 20 10.90 3.21 -16.47
C PRO A 20 10.27 4.16 -17.52
N ARG A 21 9.70 3.59 -18.60
CA ARG A 21 9.02 4.39 -19.64
C ARG A 21 7.65 4.86 -19.16
N LEU A 22 6.90 4.01 -18.48
CA LEU A 22 5.57 4.34 -17.96
C LEU A 22 5.64 5.47 -16.91
N VAL A 23 6.62 5.43 -16.04
CA VAL A 23 6.81 6.45 -14.99
C VAL A 23 7.11 7.83 -15.58
N HIS A 24 7.83 7.90 -16.71
CA HIS A 24 8.20 9.15 -17.35
C HIS A 24 7.22 9.61 -18.45
N ALA A 25 6.27 8.78 -18.83
CA ALA A 25 5.26 9.13 -19.81
C ALA A 25 4.27 10.19 -19.28
N PRO A 26 3.64 10.98 -20.15
CA PRO A 26 2.53 11.86 -19.77
C PRO A 26 1.42 11.07 -19.05
N ARG A 27 0.87 11.66 -17.98
CA ARG A 27 -0.10 11.00 -17.10
C ARG A 27 -1.31 10.45 -17.87
N GLU A 28 -1.84 11.21 -18.81
CA GLU A 28 -3.00 10.85 -19.64
C GLU A 28 -2.74 9.67 -20.58
N ARG A 29 -1.48 9.38 -20.91
CA ARG A 29 -1.11 8.20 -21.70
C ARG A 29 -1.06 6.92 -20.86
N VAL A 30 -0.83 7.06 -19.57
CA VAL A 30 -0.67 5.94 -18.64
C VAL A 30 -1.96 5.65 -17.88
N PHE A 31 -2.64 6.72 -17.46
CA PHE A 31 -3.84 6.59 -16.64
C PHE A 31 -5.07 7.00 -17.45
N ALA A 32 -6.06 6.12 -17.49
CA ALA A 32 -7.40 6.39 -18.04
C ALA A 32 -8.19 7.29 -17.09
N CYS A 33 -7.96 7.10 -15.79
CA CYS A 33 -8.61 7.84 -14.73
C CYS A 33 -7.64 8.02 -13.55
N TRP A 34 -7.75 9.16 -12.86
CA TRP A 34 -7.01 9.45 -11.64
C TRP A 34 -7.93 10.23 -10.70
N GLU A 35 -8.45 9.53 -9.70
CA GLU A 35 -9.49 10.03 -8.80
C GLU A 35 -8.98 10.16 -7.36
N GLY A 36 -9.54 11.11 -6.62
CA GLY A 36 -9.32 11.26 -5.18
C GLY A 36 -7.99 11.91 -4.80
N GLU A 37 -7.33 12.61 -5.73
CA GLU A 37 -6.08 13.34 -5.44
C GLU A 37 -6.30 14.40 -4.35
N GLU A 38 -7.50 14.99 -4.29
CA GLU A 38 -7.94 15.92 -3.26
C GLU A 38 -7.88 15.31 -1.85
N HIS A 39 -8.09 14.00 -1.71
CA HIS A 39 -7.98 13.30 -0.43
C HIS A 39 -6.53 13.29 0.09
N ALA A 40 -5.56 13.12 -0.80
CA ALA A 40 -4.14 13.18 -0.44
C ALA A 40 -3.73 14.61 -0.03
N HIS A 41 -4.19 15.62 -0.77
CA HIS A 41 -3.94 17.02 -0.44
C HIS A 41 -4.60 17.43 0.88
N ALA A 42 -5.84 17.07 1.09
CA ALA A 42 -6.57 17.33 2.35
C ALA A 42 -5.89 16.62 3.55
N ALA A 43 -5.46 15.38 3.38
CA ALA A 43 -4.73 14.65 4.40
C ALA A 43 -3.40 15.36 4.76
N ARG A 44 -2.64 15.79 3.75
CA ARG A 44 -1.37 16.51 3.93
C ARG A 44 -1.53 17.88 4.59
N ALA A 45 -2.58 18.61 4.24
CA ALA A 45 -2.90 19.94 4.80
C ALA A 45 -3.09 19.92 6.33
N ARG A 46 -3.34 18.72 6.94
CA ARG A 46 -3.42 18.55 8.38
C ARG A 46 -2.07 18.71 9.12
N GLY A 47 -0.95 18.74 8.39
CA GLY A 47 0.39 18.97 8.95
C GLY A 47 0.96 17.79 9.75
N ARG A 48 0.31 16.62 9.75
CA ARG A 48 0.74 15.42 10.51
C ARG A 48 1.42 14.35 9.64
N GLY A 49 1.75 14.68 8.39
CA GLY A 49 2.18 13.70 7.40
C GLY A 49 1.03 12.82 6.91
N VAL A 50 1.33 11.87 6.04
CA VAL A 50 0.33 10.94 5.47
C VAL A 50 0.93 9.55 5.34
N VAL A 51 0.19 8.53 5.76
CA VAL A 51 0.47 7.13 5.44
C VAL A 51 -0.33 6.76 4.19
N PHE A 52 0.34 6.62 3.05
CA PHE A 52 -0.26 6.04 1.85
C PHE A 52 -0.21 4.53 1.94
N LEU A 53 -1.36 3.90 1.90
CA LEU A 53 -1.49 2.45 2.05
C LEU A 53 -2.08 1.85 0.78
N THR A 54 -1.53 0.73 0.36
CA THR A 54 -2.08 -0.10 -0.72
C THR A 54 -1.86 -1.58 -0.41
N GLY A 55 -2.22 -2.45 -1.34
CA GLY A 55 -1.92 -3.88 -1.31
C GLY A 55 -1.14 -4.30 -2.55
N HIS A 56 -0.77 -5.58 -2.62
CA HIS A 56 -0.25 -6.20 -3.84
C HIS A 56 -1.40 -6.38 -4.85
N LEU A 57 -1.87 -5.26 -5.37
CA LEU A 57 -3.11 -5.09 -6.12
C LEU A 57 -2.82 -4.27 -7.38
N GLY A 58 -3.14 -4.84 -8.55
CA GLY A 58 -2.84 -4.20 -9.83
C GLY A 58 -1.36 -3.84 -9.97
N HIS A 59 -1.05 -2.64 -10.42
CA HIS A 59 0.34 -2.20 -10.59
C HIS A 59 0.78 -1.22 -9.49
N PHE A 60 0.92 -1.72 -8.27
CA PHE A 60 1.26 -0.91 -7.08
C PHE A 60 2.62 -0.18 -7.19
N GLU A 61 3.60 -0.72 -7.93
CA GLU A 61 4.88 -0.03 -8.16
C GLU A 61 4.71 1.20 -9.06
N LEU A 62 3.92 1.10 -10.14
CA LEU A 62 3.59 2.24 -10.99
C LEU A 62 2.83 3.30 -10.19
N TYR A 63 1.89 2.87 -9.34
CA TYR A 63 1.16 3.76 -8.43
C TYR A 63 2.11 4.49 -7.47
N GLY A 64 3.01 3.76 -6.81
CA GLY A 64 4.01 4.33 -5.91
C GLY A 64 4.93 5.32 -6.60
N ALA A 65 5.39 5.00 -7.81
CA ALA A 65 6.23 5.89 -8.60
C ALA A 65 5.49 7.17 -9.05
N ALA A 66 4.24 7.05 -9.48
CA ALA A 66 3.42 8.20 -9.85
C ALA A 66 3.10 9.09 -8.64
N MET A 67 2.78 8.50 -7.49
CA MET A 67 2.56 9.23 -6.24
C MET A 67 3.83 9.91 -5.73
N GLY A 68 5.01 9.27 -5.88
CA GLY A 68 6.31 9.85 -5.52
C GLY A 68 6.63 11.14 -6.29
N ARG A 69 6.15 11.25 -7.52
CA ARG A 69 6.28 12.48 -8.34
C ARG A 69 5.30 13.58 -7.90
N LEU A 70 4.14 13.22 -7.39
CA LEU A 70 3.17 14.17 -6.86
C LEU A 70 3.58 14.69 -5.47
N MET A 71 4.06 13.79 -4.63
CA MET A 71 4.39 14.08 -3.24
C MET A 71 5.67 13.35 -2.82
N PRO A 72 6.72 14.08 -2.41
CA PRO A 72 7.93 13.43 -1.88
C PRO A 72 7.59 12.47 -0.74
N MET A 73 7.85 11.18 -0.96
CA MET A 73 7.50 10.13 -0.01
C MET A 73 8.65 9.18 0.26
N ALA A 74 8.58 8.47 1.36
CA ALA A 74 9.45 7.34 1.65
C ALA A 74 8.65 6.04 1.62
N ILE A 75 9.33 4.91 1.41
CA ILE A 75 8.77 3.58 1.58
C ILE A 75 9.66 2.75 2.50
N LEU A 76 9.03 1.90 3.32
CA LEU A 76 9.74 0.89 4.08
C LEU A 76 9.98 -0.33 3.17
N VAL A 77 11.25 -0.66 2.95
CA VAL A 77 11.64 -1.74 2.05
C VAL A 77 12.42 -2.83 2.77
N LYS A 78 12.07 -4.08 2.45
CA LYS A 78 12.89 -5.23 2.76
C LYS A 78 13.68 -5.59 1.51
N PRO A 79 15.01 -5.84 1.59
CA PRO A 79 15.79 -6.29 0.45
C PRO A 79 15.19 -7.55 -0.18
N LEU A 80 15.19 -7.61 -1.51
CA LEU A 80 14.83 -8.82 -2.23
C LEU A 80 15.93 -9.86 -2.13
N SER A 81 15.56 -11.14 -2.19
CA SER A 81 16.53 -12.25 -2.16
C SER A 81 17.45 -12.29 -3.40
N ASN A 82 17.00 -11.77 -4.54
CA ASN A 82 17.79 -11.61 -5.75
C ASN A 82 18.44 -10.22 -5.75
N PRO A 83 19.78 -10.10 -5.65
CA PRO A 83 20.45 -8.79 -5.57
C PRO A 83 20.29 -7.94 -6.83
N GLY A 84 20.24 -8.55 -8.01
CA GLY A 84 20.03 -7.81 -9.27
C GLY A 84 18.63 -7.21 -9.37
N ALA A 85 17.61 -7.97 -8.99
CA ALA A 85 16.24 -7.48 -8.93
C ALA A 85 16.09 -6.38 -7.86
N ASP A 86 16.74 -6.52 -6.70
CA ASP A 86 16.73 -5.51 -5.65
C ASP A 86 17.38 -4.20 -6.12
N ALA A 87 18.57 -4.28 -6.72
CA ALA A 87 19.27 -3.11 -7.24
C ALA A 87 18.47 -2.39 -8.32
N TRP A 88 17.88 -3.13 -9.26
CA TRP A 88 17.05 -2.57 -10.32
C TRP A 88 15.81 -1.85 -9.75
N LEU A 89 15.10 -2.50 -8.82
CA LEU A 89 13.89 -1.92 -8.23
C LEU A 89 14.20 -0.69 -7.36
N ARG A 90 15.32 -0.70 -6.64
CA ARG A 90 15.81 0.46 -5.88
C ARG A 90 16.13 1.64 -6.80
N ALA A 91 16.85 1.38 -7.90
CA ALA A 91 17.17 2.42 -8.87
C ALA A 91 15.90 3.07 -9.45
N LEU A 92 14.90 2.25 -9.78
CA LEU A 92 13.62 2.72 -10.30
C LEU A 92 12.86 3.60 -9.30
N ARG A 93 12.76 3.15 -8.04
CA ARG A 93 12.09 3.90 -6.96
C ARG A 93 12.79 5.23 -6.68
N ASN A 94 14.13 5.22 -6.61
CA ASN A 94 14.90 6.44 -6.41
C ASN A 94 14.71 7.43 -7.58
N ALA A 95 14.69 6.95 -8.83
CA ALA A 95 14.44 7.79 -10.00
C ALA A 95 13.03 8.42 -10.01
N SER A 96 12.09 7.84 -9.27
CA SER A 96 10.73 8.38 -9.09
C SER A 96 10.59 9.33 -7.90
N GLY A 97 11.69 9.72 -7.24
CA GLY A 97 11.68 10.60 -6.07
C GLY A 97 11.23 9.94 -4.78
N VAL A 98 11.22 8.59 -4.75
CA VAL A 98 10.84 7.82 -3.56
C VAL A 98 12.09 7.48 -2.74
N GLU A 99 12.11 7.93 -1.48
CA GLU A 99 13.16 7.60 -0.52
C GLU A 99 12.98 6.18 0.02
N LEU A 100 14.06 5.41 0.09
CA LEU A 100 14.02 4.02 0.58
C LEU A 100 14.49 3.95 2.04
N LEU A 101 13.61 3.55 2.94
CA LEU A 101 13.91 3.30 4.34
C LEU A 101 14.00 1.78 4.60
N PRO A 102 15.10 1.27 5.17
CA PRO A 102 15.20 -0.15 5.49
C PRO A 102 14.21 -0.52 6.60
N THR A 103 13.61 -1.72 6.53
CA THR A 103 12.80 -2.26 7.63
C THR A 103 13.64 -2.41 8.91
N GLY A 104 13.00 -2.40 10.08
CA GLY A 104 13.69 -2.43 11.38
C GLY A 104 14.14 -1.03 11.82
N ALA A 105 15.37 -0.65 11.61
CA ALA A 105 15.87 0.70 11.99
C ALA A 105 15.09 1.84 11.32
N GLY A 106 14.46 1.58 10.19
CA GLY A 106 13.64 2.55 9.45
C GLY A 106 12.35 2.96 10.15
N VAL A 107 11.84 2.21 11.13
CA VAL A 107 10.60 2.58 11.86
C VAL A 107 10.76 3.94 12.57
N ARG A 108 11.90 4.17 13.25
CA ARG A 108 12.19 5.47 13.86
C ARG A 108 12.27 6.58 12.80
N GLY A 109 12.85 6.29 11.64
CA GLY A 109 12.89 7.20 10.49
C GLY A 109 11.49 7.53 9.97
N ALA A 110 10.62 6.52 9.86
CA ALA A 110 9.24 6.68 9.44
C ALA A 110 8.44 7.58 10.41
N VAL A 111 8.54 7.34 11.71
CA VAL A 111 7.90 8.19 12.73
C VAL A 111 8.39 9.64 12.63
N ARG A 112 9.72 9.85 12.56
CA ARG A 112 10.29 11.18 12.42
C ARG A 112 9.81 11.90 11.17
N ARG A 113 9.75 11.18 10.03
CA ARG A 113 9.28 11.72 8.76
C ARG A 113 7.81 12.14 8.83
N LEU A 114 6.94 11.27 9.35
CA LEU A 114 5.52 11.59 9.49
C LEU A 114 5.30 12.79 10.41
N ARG A 115 6.00 12.86 11.57
CA ARG A 115 5.92 14.00 12.49
C ARG A 115 6.43 15.30 11.88
N ALA A 116 7.33 15.23 10.90
CA ALA A 116 7.79 16.38 10.12
C ALA A 116 6.85 16.73 8.94
N GLY A 117 5.65 16.14 8.85
CA GLY A 117 4.69 16.41 7.79
C GLY A 117 4.97 15.67 6.48
N GLY A 118 5.92 14.72 6.47
CA GLY A 118 6.28 13.93 5.28
C GLY A 118 5.32 12.78 5.01
N CYS A 119 5.47 12.16 3.84
CA CYS A 119 4.64 11.04 3.41
C CYS A 119 5.40 9.70 3.49
N LEU A 120 4.69 8.63 3.84
CA LEU A 120 5.19 7.27 3.90
C LEU A 120 4.25 6.35 3.14
N ALA A 121 4.75 5.54 2.19
CA ALA A 121 3.97 4.54 1.50
C ALA A 121 4.25 3.13 2.06
N MET A 122 3.21 2.32 2.17
CA MET A 122 3.27 0.97 2.73
C MET A 122 2.34 0.00 1.99
N LEU A 123 2.66 -1.28 2.06
CA LEU A 123 1.78 -2.39 1.70
C LEU A 123 1.29 -3.07 2.98
N GLY A 124 0.00 -3.36 3.07
CA GLY A 124 -0.62 -3.86 4.31
C GLY A 124 -1.47 -5.12 4.15
N ASP A 125 -1.28 -5.90 3.08
CA ASP A 125 -2.21 -6.96 2.67
C ASP A 125 -1.68 -8.40 2.81
N GLN A 126 -0.41 -8.59 3.16
CA GLN A 126 0.18 -9.91 3.33
C GLN A 126 0.06 -10.42 4.77
N ASP A 127 0.15 -11.76 4.92
CA ASP A 127 0.15 -12.41 6.22
C ASP A 127 1.31 -11.94 7.10
N ALA A 128 1.00 -11.35 8.25
CA ALA A 128 1.99 -10.80 9.18
C ALA A 128 2.50 -11.85 10.20
N ARG A 129 2.12 -13.09 10.04
CA ARG A 129 2.46 -14.18 10.94
C ARG A 129 1.98 -13.88 12.38
N ARG A 130 2.84 -14.16 13.38
CA ARG A 130 2.51 -13.94 14.81
C ARG A 130 2.58 -12.48 15.25
N ASP A 131 3.21 -11.62 14.44
CA ASP A 131 3.39 -10.19 14.76
C ASP A 131 2.24 -9.30 14.24
N GLY A 132 1.22 -9.91 13.64
CA GLY A 132 0.04 -9.21 13.12
C GLY A 132 -1.11 -9.13 14.10
N VAL A 133 -2.06 -8.25 13.78
CA VAL A 133 -3.38 -8.24 14.44
C VAL A 133 -4.36 -9.02 13.58
N PHE A 134 -5.24 -9.78 14.24
CA PHE A 134 -6.27 -10.55 13.54
C PHE A 134 -7.49 -9.67 13.27
N VAL A 135 -7.79 -9.46 11.99
CA VAL A 135 -8.96 -8.75 11.50
C VAL A 135 -9.68 -9.56 10.43
N ARG A 136 -10.96 -9.31 10.23
CA ARG A 136 -11.73 -10.01 9.19
C ARG A 136 -11.31 -9.54 7.80
N PHE A 137 -11.11 -10.50 6.91
CA PHE A 137 -10.89 -10.30 5.48
C PHE A 137 -11.61 -11.41 4.72
N PHE A 138 -12.57 -11.07 3.89
CA PHE A 138 -13.54 -12.00 3.29
C PHE A 138 -14.22 -12.92 4.32
N GLY A 139 -14.66 -12.33 5.43
CA GLY A 139 -15.36 -13.04 6.51
C GLY A 139 -14.50 -13.93 7.41
N ARG A 140 -13.21 -14.13 7.10
CA ARG A 140 -12.28 -14.96 7.87
C ARG A 140 -11.25 -14.10 8.57
N LEU A 141 -10.85 -14.48 9.78
CA LEU A 141 -9.74 -13.82 10.48
C LEU A 141 -8.42 -14.05 9.73
N ALA A 142 -7.68 -12.96 9.55
CA ALA A 142 -6.40 -12.98 8.86
C ALA A 142 -5.39 -12.12 9.62
N SER A 143 -4.22 -12.68 9.90
CA SER A 143 -3.12 -11.94 10.52
C SER A 143 -2.67 -10.80 9.59
N THR A 144 -2.83 -9.56 10.02
CA THR A 144 -2.64 -8.35 9.22
C THR A 144 -1.56 -7.46 9.83
N PRO A 145 -0.65 -6.86 9.02
CA PRO A 145 0.37 -5.97 9.53
C PRO A 145 -0.22 -4.79 10.32
N ALA A 146 0.13 -4.68 11.59
CA ALA A 146 -0.30 -3.58 12.46
C ALA A 146 0.44 -2.26 12.17
N GLY A 147 1.57 -2.32 11.47
CA GLY A 147 2.46 -1.18 11.24
C GLY A 147 1.79 0.08 10.69
N PRO A 148 0.95 0.01 9.65
CA PRO A 148 0.27 1.19 9.12
C PRO A 148 -0.62 1.87 10.15
N ALA A 149 -1.44 1.11 10.87
CA ALA A 149 -2.33 1.62 11.91
C ALA A 149 -1.54 2.17 13.11
N TRP A 150 -0.52 1.44 13.56
CA TRP A 150 0.35 1.87 14.65
C TRP A 150 1.07 3.19 14.33
N LEU A 151 1.65 3.32 13.13
CA LEU A 151 2.33 4.55 12.70
C LEU A 151 1.34 5.73 12.62
N SER A 152 0.15 5.49 12.11
CA SER A 152 -0.92 6.48 12.05
C SER A 152 -1.29 7.00 13.45
N LEU A 153 -1.58 6.10 14.38
CA LEU A 153 -1.90 6.44 15.78
C LEU A 153 -0.74 7.13 16.50
N ALA A 154 0.50 6.63 16.35
CA ALA A 154 1.68 7.18 17.02
C ALA A 154 2.09 8.58 16.54
N THR A 155 1.64 8.99 15.36
CA THR A 155 2.04 10.26 14.74
C THR A 155 0.89 11.22 14.49
N GLY A 156 -0.35 10.75 14.53
CA GLY A 156 -1.54 11.49 14.13
C GLY A 156 -1.70 11.60 12.60
N ALA A 157 -0.87 10.88 11.82
CA ALA A 157 -0.93 10.89 10.36
C ALA A 157 -2.14 10.10 9.85
N PRO A 158 -3.02 10.66 9.01
CA PRO A 158 -4.10 9.91 8.40
C PRO A 158 -3.57 8.83 7.44
N ILE A 159 -4.35 7.75 7.28
CA ILE A 159 -4.09 6.74 6.26
C ILE A 159 -4.94 7.08 5.03
N VAL A 160 -4.31 7.23 3.86
CA VAL A 160 -4.97 7.32 2.57
C VAL A 160 -4.73 6.01 1.82
N PHE A 161 -5.80 5.21 1.66
CA PHE A 161 -5.72 3.99 0.88
C PHE A 161 -5.82 4.31 -0.62
N GLY A 162 -5.00 3.65 -1.43
CA GLY A 162 -5.03 3.84 -2.87
C GLY A 162 -4.85 2.55 -3.65
N SER A 163 -5.34 2.55 -4.88
CA SER A 163 -5.23 1.43 -5.81
C SER A 163 -4.85 1.91 -7.21
N CYS A 164 -4.26 1.02 -8.02
CA CYS A 164 -3.92 1.27 -9.40
C CYS A 164 -4.24 0.00 -10.21
N LEU A 165 -5.42 -0.01 -10.81
CA LEU A 165 -5.96 -1.16 -11.51
C LEU A 165 -5.91 -0.95 -13.02
N ARG A 166 -5.82 -2.02 -13.80
CA ARG A 166 -5.81 -1.91 -15.25
C ARG A 166 -7.22 -1.61 -15.78
N ALA A 167 -7.33 -0.58 -16.60
CA ALA A 167 -8.53 -0.24 -17.34
C ALA A 167 -8.75 -1.20 -18.55
N PRO A 168 -9.98 -1.27 -19.09
CA PRO A 168 -10.27 -2.10 -20.27
C PRO A 168 -9.46 -1.74 -21.51
N ASP A 169 -9.06 -0.47 -21.67
CA ASP A 169 -8.22 0.03 -22.77
C ASP A 169 -6.72 -0.24 -22.59
N GLY A 170 -6.32 -0.89 -21.49
CA GLY A 170 -4.94 -1.24 -21.17
C GLY A 170 -4.17 -0.19 -20.39
N ARG A 171 -4.68 1.02 -20.23
CA ARG A 171 -4.18 2.04 -19.30
C ARG A 171 -4.51 1.66 -17.86
N TYR A 172 -4.26 2.53 -16.91
CA TYR A 172 -4.52 2.30 -15.49
C TYR A 172 -5.55 3.27 -14.93
N GLU A 173 -6.33 2.80 -13.96
CA GLU A 173 -7.22 3.60 -13.11
C GLU A 173 -6.58 3.72 -11.74
N ALA A 174 -6.16 4.91 -11.36
CA ALA A 174 -5.65 5.20 -10.03
C ALA A 174 -6.76 5.85 -9.20
N ARG A 175 -6.99 5.33 -8.01
CA ARG A 175 -8.01 5.87 -7.09
C ARG A 175 -7.44 5.99 -5.68
N LEU A 176 -7.64 7.15 -5.06
CA LEU A 176 -7.38 7.39 -3.65
C LEU A 176 -8.70 7.49 -2.91
N HIS A 177 -8.80 6.82 -1.78
CA HIS A 177 -9.99 6.84 -0.94
C HIS A 177 -9.92 7.95 0.11
N PRO A 178 -11.06 8.39 0.66
CA PRO A 178 -11.09 9.33 1.77
C PRO A 178 -10.17 8.90 2.91
N PRO A 179 -9.48 9.84 3.57
CA PRO A 179 -8.52 9.51 4.61
C PRO A 179 -9.19 8.87 5.82
N LEU A 180 -8.61 7.79 6.31
CA LEU A 180 -8.92 7.21 7.61
C LEU A 180 -8.13 7.98 8.68
N LEU A 181 -8.85 8.65 9.56
CA LEU A 181 -8.24 9.38 10.67
C LEU A 181 -7.92 8.42 11.81
N PRO A 182 -6.75 8.57 12.47
CA PRO A 182 -6.44 7.82 13.68
C PRO A 182 -7.31 8.27 14.83
N GLU A 183 -7.88 7.31 15.56
CA GLU A 183 -8.71 7.51 16.75
C GLU A 183 -8.18 6.62 17.86
N GLY A 184 -7.75 7.20 18.97
CA GLY A 184 -7.13 6.49 20.09
C GLY A 184 -5.61 6.60 20.13
N ASP A 185 -4.97 5.73 20.92
CA ASP A 185 -3.53 5.72 21.18
C ASP A 185 -2.85 4.50 20.55
N ALA A 186 -1.59 4.66 20.14
CA ALA A 186 -0.79 3.59 19.55
C ALA A 186 -0.42 2.46 20.53
N GLY A 187 -0.51 2.71 21.84
CA GLY A 187 -0.35 1.70 22.89
C GLY A 187 -1.62 0.89 23.15
N ASP A 188 -2.77 1.36 22.67
CA ASP A 188 -4.03 0.62 22.74
C ASP A 188 -4.14 -0.38 21.59
N THR A 189 -4.05 -1.66 21.92
CA THR A 189 -4.17 -2.76 20.94
C THR A 189 -5.55 -2.78 20.27
N GLY A 190 -6.59 -2.34 20.96
CA GLY A 190 -7.95 -2.21 20.42
C GLY A 190 -8.02 -1.13 19.33
N ALA A 191 -7.43 0.05 19.58
CA ALA A 191 -7.36 1.14 18.61
C ALA A 191 -6.55 0.72 17.35
N VAL A 192 -5.40 0.05 17.56
CA VAL A 192 -4.59 -0.49 16.46
C VAL A 192 -5.40 -1.50 15.64
N ARG A 193 -6.11 -2.43 16.30
CA ARG A 193 -6.96 -3.43 15.62
C ARG A 193 -8.10 -2.77 14.85
N ALA A 194 -8.79 -1.80 15.44
CA ALA A 194 -9.90 -1.09 14.81
C ALA A 194 -9.47 -0.36 13.54
N LEU A 195 -8.37 0.39 13.59
CA LEU A 195 -7.85 1.10 12.41
C LEU A 195 -7.33 0.12 11.35
N THR A 196 -6.71 -1.01 11.75
CA THR A 196 -6.30 -2.09 10.85
C THR A 196 -7.51 -2.71 10.16
N ALA A 197 -8.61 -2.95 10.88
CA ALA A 197 -9.84 -3.47 10.30
C ALA A 197 -10.41 -2.51 9.23
N ARG A 198 -10.48 -1.21 9.54
CA ARG A 198 -10.99 -0.18 8.61
C ARG A 198 -10.22 -0.14 7.29
N HIS A 199 -8.90 -0.15 7.30
CA HIS A 199 -8.14 -0.15 6.04
C HIS A 199 -8.17 -1.51 5.33
N THR A 200 -8.31 -2.63 6.05
CA THR A 200 -8.48 -3.96 5.46
C THR A 200 -9.83 -4.09 4.76
N GLU A 201 -10.88 -3.47 5.30
CA GLU A 201 -12.19 -3.39 4.66
C GLU A 201 -12.14 -2.60 3.34
N LEU A 202 -11.37 -1.51 3.28
CA LEU A 202 -11.14 -0.78 2.02
C LEU A 202 -10.45 -1.68 0.98
N LEU A 203 -9.40 -2.40 1.38
CA LEU A 203 -8.74 -3.37 0.51
C LEU A 203 -9.74 -4.43 0.01
N GLU A 204 -10.55 -5.00 0.91
CA GLU A 204 -11.54 -6.03 0.56
C GLU A 204 -12.54 -5.51 -0.47
N ARG A 205 -13.05 -4.29 -0.32
CA ARG A 205 -13.96 -3.66 -1.30
C ARG A 205 -13.32 -3.59 -2.67
N VAL A 206 -12.09 -3.08 -2.78
CA VAL A 206 -11.37 -2.98 -4.06
C VAL A 206 -11.12 -4.35 -4.68
N VAL A 207 -10.75 -5.34 -3.85
CA VAL A 207 -10.57 -6.73 -4.33
C VAL A 207 -11.88 -7.35 -4.80
N ARG A 208 -13.02 -7.03 -4.17
CA ARG A 208 -14.34 -7.50 -4.62
C ARG A 208 -14.75 -6.91 -5.98
N GLU A 209 -14.39 -5.65 -6.22
CA GLU A 209 -14.67 -4.98 -7.51
C GLU A 209 -13.82 -5.58 -8.65
N ARG A 210 -12.56 -5.91 -8.41
CA ARG A 210 -11.59 -6.40 -9.41
C ARG A 210 -10.75 -7.55 -8.85
N PRO A 211 -11.36 -8.71 -8.57
CA PRO A 211 -10.69 -9.81 -7.88
C PRO A 211 -9.49 -10.38 -8.64
N GLU A 212 -9.45 -10.28 -9.96
CA GLU A 212 -8.32 -10.71 -10.79
C GLU A 212 -7.05 -9.91 -10.52
N SER A 213 -7.15 -8.69 -9.98
CA SER A 213 -6.04 -7.76 -9.80
C SER A 213 -5.25 -7.99 -8.53
N TRP A 214 -5.78 -8.72 -7.53
CA TRP A 214 -5.08 -8.95 -6.28
C TRP A 214 -4.17 -10.18 -6.35
N PHE A 215 -3.04 -10.14 -5.61
CA PHE A 215 -2.02 -11.20 -5.64
C PHE A 215 -2.44 -12.43 -4.81
N TRP A 216 -3.35 -13.26 -5.36
CA TRP A 216 -3.88 -14.48 -4.72
C TRP A 216 -2.84 -15.57 -4.47
N LEU A 217 -1.64 -15.51 -5.06
CA LEU A 217 -0.58 -16.49 -4.84
C LEU A 217 0.00 -16.41 -3.42
N HIS A 218 -0.20 -15.29 -2.72
CA HIS A 218 0.14 -15.17 -1.31
C HIS A 218 -0.88 -15.89 -0.43
N LYS A 219 -0.39 -16.74 0.49
CA LYS A 219 -1.23 -17.50 1.43
C LYS A 219 -1.72 -16.58 2.57
N ARG A 220 -2.71 -15.73 2.28
CA ARG A 220 -3.21 -14.66 3.17
C ARG A 220 -3.70 -15.15 4.53
N TRP A 221 -4.26 -16.35 4.59
CA TRP A 221 -4.79 -16.98 5.81
C TRP A 221 -3.90 -18.14 6.30
N LYS A 222 -2.60 -18.03 6.08
CA LYS A 222 -1.64 -19.06 6.48
C LYS A 222 -1.53 -19.17 8.01
N THR A 223 -1.53 -18.03 8.70
CA THR A 223 -1.46 -17.98 10.16
C THR A 223 -2.86 -18.07 10.74
N ALA A 224 -3.11 -19.13 11.50
CA ALA A 224 -4.36 -19.30 12.24
C ALA A 224 -4.42 -18.30 13.42
N PRO A 225 -5.61 -17.77 13.74
CA PRO A 225 -5.80 -17.00 14.95
C PRO A 225 -5.53 -17.86 16.19
N PRO A 226 -5.14 -17.25 17.33
CA PRO A 226 -5.05 -17.96 18.58
C PRO A 226 -6.44 -18.44 19.02
N PRO A 227 -6.54 -19.53 19.82
CA PRO A 227 -7.82 -20.14 20.19
C PRO A 227 -8.83 -19.17 20.81
N GLU A 228 -8.36 -18.18 21.54
CA GLU A 228 -9.19 -17.13 22.18
C GLU A 228 -9.77 -16.09 21.20
N GLU A 229 -9.30 -16.06 19.97
CA GLU A 229 -9.77 -15.15 18.91
C GLU A 229 -10.49 -15.89 17.75
N ALA A 230 -10.50 -17.23 17.77
CA ALA A 230 -11.01 -18.07 16.69
C ALA A 230 -12.55 -18.12 16.60
#